data_0f245c639878bebee78a4c1917c7faf3
#
_entry.id   0f245c639878bebee78a4c1917c7faf3
#
_cell.length_a   1.000
_cell.length_b   1.000
_cell.length_c   1.000
_cell.angle_alpha   90.00
_cell.angle_beta   90.00
_cell.angle_gamma   90.00
#
_symmetry.space_group_name_H-M   'P 1'
#
loop_
_entity.id
_entity.type
_entity.pdbx_description
1 polymer ?
#
loop_
_entity_poly.entity_id
_entity_poly.type
_entity_poly.pdbx_seq_one_letter_code
_entity_poly.pdbx_strand_id
1 'polypeptide(L)'
;MSSNFFISEIASKLNIDQKGLIARNNLSKPYVIYPKQKLLISGVENLDFNVEKGLSQQWHHPLNENFQPTNIDDGWIVFKQPKGTPIFSIDSGKVEVAGPDIPGYGNLVMISHSNNYLSIYAHCDKIFVEQGDEVDRGSMVAQLGSTESSFPLLKFQLRKDGKPVNSEKIDFIF
;
A
#
# COMPACT_ATOMS: atom_id res chain seq x y z
N MET A 1 3.87 -14.49 9.95
CA MET A 1 4.89 -14.91 8.96
C MET A 1 5.81 -13.72 8.77
N SER A 2 7.11 -13.86 8.93
CA SER A 2 8.04 -12.75 8.83
C SER A 2 8.27 -12.41 7.36
N SER A 3 8.06 -11.15 6.99
CA SER A 3 8.36 -10.66 5.65
C SER A 3 9.86 -10.72 5.41
N ASN A 4 10.27 -11.44 4.39
CA ASN A 4 11.67 -11.49 3.98
C ASN A 4 11.92 -10.34 2.99
N PHE A 5 13.00 -9.61 3.19
CA PHE A 5 13.41 -8.52 2.31
C PHE A 5 14.57 -8.94 1.42
N PHE A 6 14.60 -8.43 0.20
CA PHE A 6 15.74 -8.66 -0.68
C PHE A 6 16.79 -7.57 -0.51
N ILE A 7 18.06 -7.99 -0.52
CA ILE A 7 19.20 -7.07 -0.36
C ILE A 7 19.23 -5.96 -1.44
N SER A 8 18.68 -6.23 -2.63
CA SER A 8 18.56 -5.25 -3.71
C SER A 8 17.69 -4.06 -3.35
N GLU A 9 16.59 -4.29 -2.62
CA GLU A 9 15.68 -3.22 -2.17
C GLU A 9 16.36 -2.33 -1.14
N ILE A 10 17.09 -2.94 -0.20
CA ILE A 10 17.84 -2.20 0.82
C ILE A 10 18.95 -1.38 0.20
N ALA A 11 19.74 -1.96 -0.71
CA ALA A 11 20.82 -1.28 -1.41
C ALA A 11 20.33 -0.09 -2.23
N SER A 12 19.23 -0.26 -2.98
CA SER A 12 18.62 0.80 -3.77
C SER A 12 18.12 1.95 -2.88
N LYS A 13 17.44 1.62 -1.79
CA LYS A 13 16.85 2.61 -0.88
C LYS A 13 17.90 3.43 -0.11
N LEU A 14 19.04 2.82 0.18
CA LEU A 14 20.16 3.48 0.86
C LEU A 14 21.17 4.09 -0.11
N ASN A 15 20.94 3.96 -1.43
CA ASN A 15 21.87 4.38 -2.48
C ASN A 15 23.29 3.86 -2.28
N ILE A 16 23.42 2.57 -1.95
CA ILE A 16 24.71 1.89 -1.70
C ILE A 16 24.91 0.73 -2.67
N ASP A 17 26.18 0.40 -2.92
CA ASP A 17 26.52 -0.73 -3.79
C ASP A 17 26.06 -2.07 -3.21
N GLN A 18 25.16 -2.73 -3.93
CA GLN A 18 24.59 -4.03 -3.54
C GLN A 18 25.69 -5.11 -3.38
N LYS A 19 26.68 -5.15 -4.28
CA LYS A 19 27.75 -6.14 -4.22
C LYS A 19 28.62 -5.97 -2.98
N GLY A 20 28.94 -4.71 -2.67
CA GLY A 20 29.68 -4.36 -1.46
C GLY A 20 28.90 -4.71 -0.19
N LEU A 21 27.58 -4.49 -0.17
CA LEU A 21 26.73 -4.84 0.96
C LEU A 21 26.68 -6.36 1.18
N ILE A 22 26.54 -7.15 0.12
CA ILE A 22 26.56 -8.61 0.16
C ILE A 22 27.90 -9.13 0.71
N ALA A 23 29.02 -8.64 0.17
CA ALA A 23 30.35 -9.10 0.55
C ALA A 23 30.67 -8.81 2.02
N ARG A 24 30.36 -7.59 2.51
CA ARG A 24 30.63 -7.18 3.91
C ARG A 24 29.83 -7.96 4.94
N ASN A 25 28.64 -8.38 4.55
CA ASN A 25 27.73 -9.10 5.45
C ASN A 25 27.75 -10.62 5.26
N ASN A 26 28.67 -11.14 4.41
CA ASN A 26 28.78 -12.58 4.09
C ASN A 26 27.45 -13.22 3.70
N LEU A 27 26.63 -12.50 2.91
CA LEU A 27 25.30 -12.96 2.56
C LEU A 27 25.36 -14.00 1.42
N SER A 28 24.67 -15.12 1.61
CA SER A 28 24.53 -16.18 0.62
C SER A 28 23.25 -16.03 -0.18
N LYS A 29 23.24 -16.51 -1.45
CA LYS A 29 22.01 -16.58 -2.23
C LYS A 29 20.94 -17.41 -1.49
N PRO A 30 19.69 -17.01 -1.52
CA PRO A 30 19.05 -15.98 -2.34
C PRO A 30 19.10 -14.53 -1.80
N TYR A 31 20.03 -14.17 -0.91
CA TYR A 31 20.25 -12.82 -0.35
C TYR A 31 19.02 -12.25 0.38
N VAL A 32 18.34 -13.10 1.11
CA VAL A 32 17.19 -12.74 1.94
C VAL A 32 17.67 -12.12 3.23
N ILE A 33 17.04 -11.02 3.63
CA ILE A 33 17.28 -10.34 4.90
C ILE A 33 16.08 -10.58 5.81
N TYR A 34 16.37 -10.94 7.04
CA TYR A 34 15.35 -11.19 8.05
C TYR A 34 15.08 -9.96 8.91
N PRO A 35 13.86 -9.79 9.43
CA PRO A 35 13.58 -8.75 10.41
C PRO A 35 14.58 -8.79 11.58
N LYS A 36 15.07 -7.60 11.98
CA LYS A 36 16.09 -7.41 13.02
C LYS A 36 17.52 -7.91 12.69
N GLN A 37 17.77 -8.37 11.47
CA GLN A 37 19.12 -8.68 11.01
C GLN A 37 19.95 -7.39 10.90
N LYS A 38 21.12 -7.37 11.58
CA LYS A 38 22.07 -6.26 11.49
C LYS A 38 22.86 -6.36 10.18
N LEU A 39 23.02 -5.24 9.48
CA LEU A 39 23.81 -5.14 8.25
C LEU A 39 24.94 -4.11 8.44
N LEU A 40 26.15 -4.50 8.03
CA LEU A 40 27.30 -3.60 7.97
C LEU A 40 27.22 -2.73 6.72
N ILE A 41 27.05 -1.42 6.92
CA ILE A 41 27.01 -0.40 5.86
C ILE A 41 28.33 0.37 5.92
N SER A 42 28.93 0.70 4.78
CA SER A 42 30.25 1.33 4.72
C SER A 42 30.31 2.64 5.51
N GLY A 43 31.28 2.75 6.41
CA GLY A 43 31.72 4.00 7.02
C GLY A 43 30.98 4.46 8.27
N VAL A 44 30.02 3.70 8.78
CA VAL A 44 29.33 4.01 10.03
C VAL A 44 29.33 2.76 10.91
N GLU A 45 30.01 2.84 12.05
CA GLU A 45 29.93 1.78 13.04
C GLU A 45 28.51 1.61 13.54
N ASN A 46 27.99 0.39 13.44
CA ASN A 46 26.75 -0.07 14.06
C ASN A 46 25.55 0.89 14.02
N LEU A 47 25.00 1.14 12.84
CA LEU A 47 23.60 1.51 12.78
C LEU A 47 22.78 0.24 13.04
N ASP A 48 22.11 0.19 14.17
CA ASP A 48 21.01 -0.76 14.39
C ASP A 48 19.92 -0.45 13.35
N PHE A 49 20.08 -1.02 12.17
CA PHE A 49 19.09 -0.87 11.11
C PHE A 49 17.89 -1.73 11.49
N ASN A 50 16.93 -1.09 12.15
CA ASN A 50 15.64 -1.71 12.35
C ASN A 50 14.95 -1.77 10.99
N VAL A 51 15.01 -2.92 10.33
CA VAL A 51 14.43 -3.17 9.01
C VAL A 51 12.93 -2.79 8.99
N GLU A 52 12.24 -2.93 10.13
CA GLU A 52 10.85 -2.48 10.27
C GLU A 52 10.71 -0.95 10.19
N LYS A 53 11.74 -0.18 10.56
CA LYS A 53 11.72 1.29 10.59
C LYS A 53 12.34 1.94 9.35
N GLY A 54 13.21 1.22 8.62
CA GLY A 54 13.89 1.71 7.41
C GLY A 54 13.18 1.44 6.10
N LEU A 55 12.24 0.49 6.11
CA LEU A 55 11.36 0.18 4.99
C LEU A 55 9.92 0.50 5.42
N SER A 56 9.57 1.78 5.53
CA SER A 56 8.16 2.15 5.57
C SER A 56 7.51 1.51 4.33
N GLN A 57 6.47 0.73 4.54
CA GLN A 57 5.73 0.16 3.42
C GLN A 57 5.15 1.33 2.64
N GLN A 58 5.67 1.53 1.43
CA GLN A 58 5.20 2.56 0.53
C GLN A 58 4.05 2.00 -0.29
N TRP A 59 2.97 2.75 -0.35
CA TRP A 59 1.77 2.40 -1.06
C TRP A 59 1.62 3.26 -2.31
N HIS A 60 1.14 2.69 -3.40
CA HIS A 60 0.74 3.49 -4.55
C HIS A 60 -0.43 4.40 -4.16
N HIS A 61 -0.41 5.66 -4.60
CA HIS A 61 -1.52 6.57 -4.30
C HIS A 61 -2.80 6.10 -5.01
N PRO A 62 -3.95 6.00 -4.31
CA PRO A 62 -5.16 5.41 -4.89
C PRO A 62 -5.73 6.19 -6.08
N LEU A 63 -5.34 7.44 -6.29
CA LEU A 63 -5.74 8.26 -7.44
C LEU A 63 -4.58 8.57 -8.40
N ASN A 64 -3.39 8.00 -8.17
CA ASN A 64 -2.18 8.20 -8.99
C ASN A 64 -1.81 9.68 -9.24
N GLU A 65 -2.23 10.57 -8.36
CA GLU A 65 -1.93 12.00 -8.38
C GLU A 65 -1.83 12.53 -6.94
N ASN A 66 -1.09 13.63 -6.75
CA ASN A 66 -0.89 14.21 -5.42
C ASN A 66 -2.13 15.00 -4.95
N PHE A 67 -3.27 14.34 -4.95
CA PHE A 67 -4.48 14.91 -4.37
C PHE A 67 -4.40 14.88 -2.85
N GLN A 68 -4.53 16.05 -2.24
CA GLN A 68 -4.63 16.11 -0.79
C GLN A 68 -6.00 15.62 -0.32
N PRO A 69 -6.07 14.82 0.75
CA PRO A 69 -7.34 14.44 1.32
C PRO A 69 -8.11 15.66 1.82
N THR A 70 -9.42 15.66 1.60
CA THR A 70 -10.31 16.75 2.07
C THR A 70 -10.78 16.55 3.49
N ASN A 71 -10.76 15.32 3.98
CA ASN A 71 -11.10 14.97 5.35
C ASN A 71 -10.42 13.66 5.75
N ILE A 72 -10.09 13.54 7.04
CA ILE A 72 -9.60 12.32 7.68
C ILE A 72 -10.43 12.13 8.94
N ASP A 73 -11.20 11.05 9.01
CA ASP A 73 -12.06 10.74 10.14
C ASP A 73 -12.04 9.25 10.42
N ASP A 74 -11.75 8.86 11.65
CA ASP A 74 -11.71 7.47 12.16
C ASP A 74 -10.94 6.50 11.22
N GLY A 75 -9.77 6.95 10.74
CA GLY A 75 -8.93 6.18 9.80
C GLY A 75 -9.42 6.17 8.36
N TRP A 76 -10.49 6.89 8.03
CA TRP A 76 -10.93 7.10 6.66
C TRP A 76 -10.28 8.32 6.05
N ILE A 77 -9.82 8.18 4.82
CA ILE A 77 -9.29 9.26 3.99
C ILE A 77 -10.32 9.57 2.90
N VAL A 78 -10.72 10.82 2.79
CA VAL A 78 -11.71 11.27 1.81
C VAL A 78 -11.06 12.14 0.77
N PHE A 79 -11.20 11.75 -0.50
CA PHE A 79 -10.78 12.54 -1.66
C PHE A 79 -12.00 13.00 -2.46
N LYS A 80 -12.23 14.30 -2.54
CA LYS A 80 -13.28 14.89 -3.39
C LYS A 80 -12.70 15.21 -4.75
N GLN A 81 -13.04 14.40 -5.74
CA GLN A 81 -12.60 14.54 -7.13
C GLN A 81 -13.79 14.35 -8.06
N PRO A 82 -13.70 14.77 -9.32
CA PRO A 82 -14.77 14.59 -10.29
C PRO A 82 -15.18 13.11 -10.44
N LYS A 83 -16.46 12.87 -10.68
CA LYS A 83 -16.95 11.56 -11.05
C LYS A 83 -16.19 11.03 -12.27
N GLY A 84 -15.82 9.75 -12.25
CA GLY A 84 -15.04 9.11 -13.30
C GLY A 84 -13.53 9.18 -13.11
N THR A 85 -13.00 9.89 -12.08
CA THR A 85 -11.58 9.86 -11.75
C THR A 85 -11.13 8.42 -11.51
N PRO A 86 -10.04 7.94 -12.17
CA PRO A 86 -9.57 6.56 -12.01
C PRO A 86 -9.13 6.28 -10.58
N ILE A 87 -9.43 5.07 -10.11
CA ILE A 87 -9.00 4.54 -8.80
C ILE A 87 -8.08 3.35 -9.04
N PHE A 88 -6.93 3.34 -8.37
CA PHE A 88 -5.88 2.35 -8.54
C PHE A 88 -5.64 1.55 -7.26
N SER A 89 -5.25 0.27 -7.41
CA SER A 89 -4.82 -0.55 -6.30
C SER A 89 -3.54 0.00 -5.68
N ILE A 90 -3.53 0.13 -4.36
CA ILE A 90 -2.35 0.65 -3.63
C ILE A 90 -1.19 -0.34 -3.58
N ASP A 91 -1.46 -1.62 -3.77
CA ASP A 91 -0.46 -2.70 -3.83
C ASP A 91 -1.04 -3.90 -4.58
N SER A 92 -0.20 -4.87 -4.91
CA SER A 92 -0.66 -6.16 -5.45
C SER A 92 -1.49 -6.91 -4.42
N GLY A 93 -2.51 -7.63 -4.87
CA GLY A 93 -3.39 -8.34 -3.97
C GLY A 93 -4.53 -9.06 -4.67
N LYS A 94 -5.44 -9.58 -3.85
CA LYS A 94 -6.63 -10.29 -4.31
C LYS A 94 -7.89 -9.50 -3.95
N VAL A 95 -8.79 -9.38 -4.90
CA VAL A 95 -10.09 -8.72 -4.71
C VAL A 95 -11.00 -9.61 -3.86
N GLU A 96 -11.37 -9.13 -2.69
CA GLU A 96 -12.26 -9.84 -1.75
C GLU A 96 -13.73 -9.45 -1.95
N VAL A 97 -13.98 -8.19 -2.31
CA VAL A 97 -15.33 -7.66 -2.59
C VAL A 97 -15.26 -6.72 -3.78
N ALA A 98 -16.23 -6.78 -4.66
CA ALA A 98 -16.40 -5.88 -5.80
C ALA A 98 -17.89 -5.71 -6.10
N GLY A 99 -18.53 -4.68 -5.52
CA GLY A 99 -19.98 -4.44 -5.72
C GLY A 99 -20.64 -3.66 -4.59
N PRO A 100 -22.00 -3.62 -4.58
CA PRO A 100 -22.78 -2.88 -3.60
C PRO A 100 -23.13 -3.70 -2.35
N ASP A 101 -22.38 -4.75 -2.04
CA ASP A 101 -22.79 -5.79 -1.07
C ASP A 101 -22.79 -5.30 0.39
N ILE A 102 -22.17 -4.15 0.68
CA ILE A 102 -22.08 -3.61 2.04
C ILE A 102 -22.82 -2.27 2.10
N PRO A 103 -23.97 -2.19 2.82
CA PRO A 103 -24.75 -0.96 2.94
C PRO A 103 -23.93 0.20 3.54
N GLY A 104 -24.11 1.42 3.03
CA GLY A 104 -23.44 2.62 3.49
C GLY A 104 -22.10 2.92 2.81
N TYR A 105 -21.62 2.02 1.94
CA TYR A 105 -20.37 2.22 1.18
C TYR A 105 -20.63 2.38 -0.34
N GLY A 106 -21.87 2.20 -0.79
CA GLY A 106 -22.20 2.18 -2.19
C GLY A 106 -21.47 1.05 -2.91
N ASN A 107 -21.12 1.28 -4.18
CA ASN A 107 -20.22 0.36 -4.86
C ASN A 107 -18.82 0.44 -4.24
N LEU A 108 -18.32 -0.70 -3.77
CA LEU A 108 -17.02 -0.75 -3.13
C LEU A 108 -16.12 -1.83 -3.71
N VAL A 109 -14.82 -1.60 -3.62
CA VAL A 109 -13.79 -2.61 -3.86
C VAL A 109 -12.99 -2.81 -2.58
N MET A 110 -12.75 -4.07 -2.20
CA MET A 110 -11.87 -4.44 -1.11
C MET A 110 -10.79 -5.37 -1.64
N ILE A 111 -9.53 -5.08 -1.35
CA ILE A 111 -8.38 -5.85 -1.82
C ILE A 111 -7.55 -6.27 -0.64
N SER A 112 -7.34 -7.58 -0.49
CA SER A 112 -6.41 -8.16 0.48
C SER A 112 -4.99 -8.16 -0.08
N HIS A 113 -4.04 -7.68 0.72
CA HIS A 113 -2.64 -7.60 0.37
C HIS A 113 -1.79 -8.50 1.27
N SER A 114 -0.50 -8.58 0.97
CA SER A 114 0.46 -9.29 1.82
C SER A 114 0.44 -8.73 3.27
N ASN A 115 0.94 -9.52 4.21
CA ASN A 115 1.07 -9.11 5.62
C ASN A 115 -0.24 -8.67 6.30
N ASN A 116 -1.39 -9.26 5.94
CA ASN A 116 -2.72 -8.97 6.50
C ASN A 116 -3.17 -7.51 6.34
N TYR A 117 -2.73 -6.84 5.28
CA TYR A 117 -3.29 -5.55 4.90
C TYR A 117 -4.55 -5.74 4.05
N LEU A 118 -5.48 -4.79 4.18
CA LEU A 118 -6.72 -4.72 3.41
C LEU A 118 -6.95 -3.26 3.02
N SER A 119 -7.11 -2.98 1.73
CA SER A 119 -7.52 -1.66 1.25
C SER A 119 -9.00 -1.66 0.88
N ILE A 120 -9.67 -0.55 1.14
CA ILE A 120 -11.11 -0.34 0.91
C ILE A 120 -11.30 0.94 0.10
N TYR A 121 -12.03 0.82 -1.00
CA TYR A 121 -12.36 1.91 -1.93
C TYR A 121 -13.87 1.99 -2.06
N ALA A 122 -14.51 3.00 -1.48
CA ALA A 122 -15.96 3.12 -1.43
C ALA A 122 -16.51 4.29 -2.28
N HIS A 123 -17.81 4.23 -2.57
CA HIS A 123 -18.59 5.17 -3.40
C HIS A 123 -18.16 5.19 -4.88
N CYS A 124 -17.66 4.06 -5.38
CA CYS A 124 -17.26 3.91 -6.78
C CYS A 124 -18.46 4.08 -7.74
N ASP A 125 -18.20 4.60 -8.96
CA ASP A 125 -19.18 4.64 -10.05
C ASP A 125 -19.15 3.35 -10.85
N LYS A 126 -17.98 3.01 -11.39
CA LYS A 126 -17.73 1.79 -12.14
C LYS A 126 -16.63 0.98 -11.48
N ILE A 127 -16.83 -0.32 -11.43
CA ILE A 127 -15.83 -1.28 -10.97
C ILE A 127 -15.35 -2.09 -12.18
N PHE A 128 -14.04 -2.32 -12.30
CA PHE A 128 -13.41 -3.02 -13.43
C PHE A 128 -12.82 -4.37 -13.04
N VAL A 129 -13.01 -4.78 -11.79
CA VAL A 129 -12.54 -6.05 -11.24
C VAL A 129 -13.69 -6.83 -10.64
N GLU A 130 -13.52 -8.14 -10.49
CA GLU A 130 -14.50 -9.04 -9.87
C GLU A 130 -13.89 -9.67 -8.61
N GLN A 131 -14.75 -10.17 -7.72
CA GLN A 131 -14.32 -10.92 -6.55
C GLN A 131 -13.50 -12.14 -6.97
N GLY A 132 -12.32 -12.27 -6.40
CA GLY A 132 -11.38 -13.36 -6.68
C GLY A 132 -10.25 -12.98 -7.65
N ASP A 133 -10.35 -11.84 -8.35
CA ASP A 133 -9.29 -11.37 -9.25
C ASP A 133 -8.01 -11.06 -8.49
N GLU A 134 -6.88 -11.34 -9.12
CA GLU A 134 -5.58 -10.86 -8.69
C GLU A 134 -5.26 -9.56 -9.43
N VAL A 135 -4.80 -8.56 -8.69
CA VAL A 135 -4.44 -7.24 -9.22
C VAL A 135 -3.01 -6.90 -8.87
N ASP A 136 -2.33 -6.23 -9.78
CA ASP A 136 -1.02 -5.66 -9.52
C ASP A 136 -1.14 -4.29 -8.88
N ARG A 137 -0.08 -3.88 -8.18
CA ARG A 137 0.09 -2.52 -7.67
C ARG A 137 -0.06 -1.51 -8.79
N GLY A 138 -0.89 -0.49 -8.59
CA GLY A 138 -1.15 0.54 -9.60
C GLY A 138 -2.09 0.12 -10.73
N SER A 139 -2.70 -1.07 -10.67
CA SER A 139 -3.77 -1.45 -11.60
C SER A 139 -5.02 -0.63 -11.34
N MET A 140 -5.67 -0.15 -12.41
CA MET A 140 -6.95 0.54 -12.30
C MET A 140 -8.05 -0.46 -11.92
N VAL A 141 -8.70 -0.23 -10.78
CA VAL A 141 -9.71 -1.14 -10.21
C VAL A 141 -11.14 -0.59 -10.28
N ALA A 142 -11.28 0.74 -10.29
CA ALA A 142 -12.58 1.39 -10.32
C ALA A 142 -12.50 2.84 -10.84
N GLN A 143 -13.65 3.50 -10.90
CA GLN A 143 -13.76 4.94 -11.07
C GLN A 143 -14.52 5.55 -9.89
N LEU A 144 -14.07 6.72 -9.45
CA LEU A 144 -14.70 7.51 -8.41
C LEU A 144 -16.13 7.89 -8.78
N GLY A 145 -17.03 7.77 -7.84
CA GLY A 145 -18.44 8.02 -8.03
C GLY A 145 -19.10 8.72 -6.84
N SER A 146 -20.40 8.56 -6.78
CA SER A 146 -21.25 9.09 -5.71
C SER A 146 -22.33 8.09 -5.29
N THR A 147 -22.09 6.78 -5.45
CA THR A 147 -23.04 5.77 -5.01
C THR A 147 -23.19 5.83 -3.49
N GLU A 148 -24.43 5.95 -3.01
CA GLU A 148 -24.76 6.22 -1.60
C GLU A 148 -24.04 7.44 -0.99
N SER A 149 -23.72 8.46 -1.82
CA SER A 149 -23.12 9.72 -1.38
C SER A 149 -23.78 10.90 -2.08
N SER A 150 -23.87 12.05 -1.40
CA SER A 150 -24.50 13.27 -1.94
C SER A 150 -23.65 13.97 -3.02
N PHE A 151 -22.36 13.65 -3.11
CA PHE A 151 -21.43 14.24 -4.08
C PHE A 151 -20.30 13.24 -4.41
N PRO A 152 -19.62 13.41 -5.55
CA PRO A 152 -18.54 12.52 -5.93
C PRO A 152 -17.37 12.58 -4.95
N LEU A 153 -16.95 11.40 -4.46
CA LEU A 153 -15.81 11.24 -3.58
C LEU A 153 -15.28 9.81 -3.64
N LEU A 154 -14.03 9.63 -3.28
CA LEU A 154 -13.47 8.35 -2.85
C LEU A 154 -13.35 8.38 -1.34
N LYS A 155 -13.95 7.40 -0.66
CA LYS A 155 -13.71 7.13 0.76
C LYS A 155 -12.80 5.91 0.84
N PHE A 156 -11.56 6.14 1.26
CA PHE A 156 -10.49 5.15 1.29
C PHE A 156 -10.11 4.79 2.73
N GLN A 157 -9.83 3.53 2.98
CA GLN A 157 -9.26 3.07 4.25
C GLN A 157 -8.25 1.95 4.01
N LEU A 158 -7.12 2.02 4.71
CA LEU A 158 -6.18 0.92 4.84
C LEU A 158 -6.34 0.28 6.21
N ARG A 159 -6.41 -1.04 6.25
CA ARG A 159 -6.48 -1.82 7.49
C ARG A 159 -5.27 -2.75 7.62
N LYS A 160 -4.85 -2.99 8.85
CA LYS A 160 -3.83 -3.97 9.24
C LYS A 160 -4.39 -4.86 10.33
N ASP A 161 -4.37 -6.16 10.12
CA ASP A 161 -4.93 -7.14 11.08
C ASP A 161 -6.38 -6.78 11.52
N GLY A 162 -7.20 -6.31 10.56
CA GLY A 162 -8.60 -5.91 10.76
C GLY A 162 -8.81 -4.52 11.39
N LYS A 163 -7.75 -3.81 11.79
CA LYS A 163 -7.83 -2.47 12.41
C LYS A 163 -7.42 -1.37 11.43
N PRO A 164 -8.08 -0.19 11.44
CA PRO A 164 -7.66 0.94 10.63
C PRO A 164 -6.21 1.33 10.92
N VAL A 165 -5.44 1.57 9.86
CA VAL A 165 -4.10 2.17 9.94
C VAL A 165 -4.28 3.68 10.11
N ASN A 166 -3.49 4.30 10.99
CA ASN A 166 -3.47 5.76 11.10
C ASN A 166 -3.06 6.36 9.75
N SER A 167 -3.92 7.20 9.18
CA SER A 167 -3.74 7.82 7.86
C SER A 167 -2.45 8.64 7.75
N GLU A 168 -1.99 9.28 8.83
CA GLU A 168 -0.72 10.02 8.86
C GLU A 168 0.53 9.12 8.70
N LYS A 169 0.36 7.82 8.89
CA LYS A 169 1.42 6.81 8.76
C LYS A 169 1.41 6.10 7.41
N ILE A 170 0.46 6.43 6.54
CA ILE A 170 0.38 5.86 5.20
C ILE A 170 1.25 6.70 4.26
N ASP A 171 2.37 6.12 3.82
CA ASP A 171 3.32 6.74 2.90
C ASP A 171 2.92 6.38 1.47
N PHE A 172 2.26 7.31 0.79
CA PHE A 172 1.88 7.14 -0.61
C PHE A 172 2.99 7.60 -1.56
N ILE A 173 3.21 6.82 -2.61
CA ILE A 173 4.10 7.14 -3.74
C ILE A 173 3.29 7.10 -5.05
N PHE A 174 3.84 7.72 -6.11
CA PHE A 174 3.24 7.86 -7.43
C PHE A 174 4.03 7.08 -8.47
#